data_b6fc737a2c9f7d2aa91aa202d72f43d1
#
_entry.id   b6fc737a2c9f7d2aa91aa202d72f43d1
#
_cell.length_a   1.000
_cell.length_b   1.000
_cell.length_c   1.000
_cell.angle_alpha   90.00
_cell.angle_beta   90.00
_cell.angle_gamma   90.00
#
_symmetry.space_group_name_H-M   'P 1'
#
loop_
_entity.id
_entity.type
_entity.pdbx_description
1 polymer ?
#
loop_
_entity_poly.entity_id
_entity_poly.type
_entity_poly.pdbx_seq_one_letter_code
_entity_poly.pdbx_strand_id
1 'polypeptide(L)'
;MPKYVLGHDLKGEGARLALMSELLDPMHRRYIDALDIVRPGARTLEVGCGDGSISAWLAERLSPGGTAVAVDLDLSLIQVRMPNLELRKADIVASPVKRGAFDLVTARAVLHHVADSEAAMANMVASLRPGGALLLIEPDFLPVSVAEPPEVRAFWDGWLAWSRERGIDYHIGRTLAPRLDSLGLTNISGTAETAVYNGGSLWADYWIETITELRGDLISSGKLDDALIDKFLACCADSNWWTETIAFTAVHGLTRGA
;
A
#
# COMPACT_ATOMS: atom_id res chain seq x y z
N MET A 1 -12.87 -14.23 9.30
CA MET A 1 -11.82 -13.24 9.05
C MET A 1 -12.44 -11.87 9.23
N PRO A 2 -11.78 -10.89 9.85
CA PRO A 2 -12.28 -9.52 9.84
C PRO A 2 -12.44 -9.08 8.38
N LYS A 3 -13.57 -8.44 8.06
CA LYS A 3 -13.83 -7.89 6.73
C LYS A 3 -12.83 -6.74 6.49
N TYR A 4 -12.22 -6.68 5.31
CA TYR A 4 -11.41 -5.54 4.90
C TYR A 4 -12.24 -4.26 5.00
N VAL A 5 -11.75 -3.27 5.74
CA VAL A 5 -12.54 -2.07 6.11
C VAL A 5 -12.78 -1.15 4.92
N LEU A 6 -11.79 -1.05 4.01
CA LEU A 6 -11.86 -0.29 2.77
C LEU A 6 -12.19 -1.20 1.58
N GLY A 7 -13.24 -2.03 1.71
CA GLY A 7 -13.64 -2.98 0.67
C GLY A 7 -14.16 -2.30 -0.60
N HIS A 8 -14.00 -2.96 -1.74
CA HIS A 8 -14.43 -2.47 -3.06
C HIS A 8 -15.95 -2.29 -3.20
N ASP A 9 -16.73 -2.66 -2.19
CA ASP A 9 -18.17 -2.41 -2.08
C ASP A 9 -18.52 -0.98 -1.58
N LEU A 10 -17.54 -0.19 -1.16
CA LEU A 10 -17.72 1.21 -0.78
C LEU A 10 -17.88 2.08 -2.02
N LYS A 11 -18.82 3.05 -1.97
CA LYS A 11 -19.14 3.88 -3.15
C LYS A 11 -17.99 4.76 -3.62
N GLY A 12 -17.16 5.27 -2.70
CA GLY A 12 -16.03 6.14 -2.96
C GLY A 12 -14.73 5.39 -3.29
N GLU A 13 -14.67 4.07 -3.14
CA GLU A 13 -13.42 3.32 -3.19
C GLU A 13 -12.66 3.47 -4.50
N GLY A 14 -13.34 3.48 -5.64
CA GLY A 14 -12.70 3.68 -6.95
C GLY A 14 -12.01 5.06 -7.06
N ALA A 15 -12.66 6.11 -6.58
CA ALA A 15 -12.08 7.47 -6.57
C ALA A 15 -10.90 7.55 -5.60
N ARG A 16 -11.04 6.99 -4.40
CA ARG A 16 -9.96 6.92 -3.39
C ARG A 16 -8.73 6.17 -3.90
N LEU A 17 -8.91 5.02 -4.57
CA LEU A 17 -7.80 4.28 -5.17
C LEU A 17 -7.13 5.05 -6.30
N ALA A 18 -7.89 5.77 -7.13
CA ALA A 18 -7.32 6.62 -8.18
C ALA A 18 -6.45 7.74 -7.59
N LEU A 19 -6.91 8.42 -6.53
CA LEU A 19 -6.11 9.41 -5.80
C LEU A 19 -4.85 8.78 -5.19
N MET A 20 -4.96 7.62 -4.57
CA MET A 20 -3.81 6.91 -4.01
C MET A 20 -2.81 6.50 -5.10
N SER A 21 -3.27 6.08 -6.26
CA SER A 21 -2.40 5.76 -7.40
C SER A 21 -1.69 7.01 -7.92
N GLU A 22 -2.39 8.14 -8.08
CA GLU A 22 -1.76 9.40 -8.50
C GLU A 22 -0.69 9.87 -7.51
N LEU A 23 -0.94 9.75 -6.21
CA LEU A 23 -0.01 10.15 -5.15
C LEU A 23 1.21 9.23 -5.02
N LEU A 24 1.02 7.92 -5.11
CA LEU A 24 2.04 6.94 -4.71
C LEU A 24 2.70 6.19 -5.88
N ASP A 25 2.10 6.16 -7.06
CA ASP A 25 2.71 5.50 -8.23
C ASP A 25 4.08 6.06 -8.59
N PRO A 26 4.30 7.39 -8.60
CA PRO A 26 5.63 7.94 -8.91
C PRO A 26 6.73 7.41 -7.98
N MET A 27 6.43 7.28 -6.69
CA MET A 27 7.33 6.70 -5.70
C MET A 27 7.55 5.20 -5.96
N HIS A 28 6.48 4.44 -6.14
CA HIS A 28 6.55 2.99 -6.37
C HIS A 28 7.35 2.65 -7.62
N ARG A 29 7.08 3.34 -8.73
CA ARG A 29 7.82 3.19 -10.00
C ARG A 29 9.31 3.50 -9.84
N ARG A 30 9.67 4.56 -9.12
CA ARG A 30 11.05 4.94 -8.84
C ARG A 30 11.81 3.85 -8.08
N TYR A 31 11.17 3.23 -7.07
CA TYR A 31 11.79 2.13 -6.33
C TYR A 31 11.93 0.85 -7.17
N ILE A 32 10.95 0.54 -8.01
CA ILE A 32 11.04 -0.58 -8.96
C ILE A 32 12.18 -0.34 -9.96
N ASP A 33 12.26 0.86 -10.54
CA ASP A 33 13.31 1.21 -11.51
C ASP A 33 14.72 1.12 -10.89
N ALA A 34 14.88 1.51 -9.63
CA ALA A 34 16.16 1.43 -8.92
C ALA A 34 16.68 0.00 -8.71
N LEU A 35 15.79 -1.01 -8.78
CA LEU A 35 16.20 -2.43 -8.68
C LEU A 35 16.81 -2.97 -9.98
N ASP A 36 16.62 -2.32 -11.12
CA ASP A 36 17.08 -2.74 -12.47
C ASP A 36 16.71 -4.19 -12.84
N ILE A 37 15.57 -4.66 -12.35
CA ILE A 37 15.08 -6.03 -12.56
C ILE A 37 13.99 -6.07 -13.64
N VAL A 38 13.19 -5.00 -13.77
CA VAL A 38 12.06 -4.92 -14.69
C VAL A 38 12.57 -4.57 -16.09
N ARG A 39 12.63 -5.60 -16.94
CA ARG A 39 13.14 -5.52 -18.33
C ARG A 39 12.36 -6.46 -19.25
N PRO A 40 12.43 -6.29 -20.56
CA PRO A 40 11.79 -7.21 -21.50
C PRO A 40 12.12 -8.68 -21.20
N GLY A 41 11.10 -9.52 -21.20
CA GLY A 41 11.21 -10.95 -20.86
C GLY A 41 11.12 -11.28 -19.38
N ALA A 42 11.22 -10.32 -18.46
CA ALA A 42 11.08 -10.57 -17.01
C ALA A 42 9.62 -10.87 -16.62
N ARG A 43 9.47 -11.43 -15.44
CA ARG A 43 8.16 -11.82 -14.90
C ARG A 43 7.94 -11.18 -13.54
N THR A 44 6.87 -10.43 -13.37
CA THR A 44 6.57 -9.71 -12.13
C THR A 44 5.25 -10.16 -11.53
N LEU A 45 5.14 -10.01 -10.20
CA LEU A 45 3.91 -10.20 -9.44
C LEU A 45 3.63 -8.95 -8.61
N GLU A 46 2.48 -8.35 -8.79
CA GLU A 46 1.93 -7.35 -7.89
C GLU A 46 0.85 -7.99 -7.01
N VAL A 47 0.97 -7.83 -5.69
CA VAL A 47 0.02 -8.31 -4.68
C VAL A 47 -0.76 -7.13 -4.14
N GLY A 48 -2.11 -7.25 -4.11
CA GLY A 48 -3.00 -6.14 -3.74
C GLY A 48 -2.99 -5.05 -4.80
N CYS A 49 -3.29 -5.44 -6.05
CA CYS A 49 -3.12 -4.56 -7.22
C CYS A 49 -4.15 -3.43 -7.34
N GLY A 50 -5.20 -3.42 -6.51
CA GLY A 50 -6.21 -2.35 -6.45
C GLY A 50 -6.84 -2.02 -7.80
N ASP A 51 -6.59 -0.82 -8.33
CA ASP A 51 -7.05 -0.37 -9.64
C ASP A 51 -6.22 -0.88 -10.83
N GLY A 52 -5.05 -1.47 -10.55
CA GLY A 52 -4.15 -2.06 -11.55
C GLY A 52 -3.17 -1.08 -12.20
N SER A 53 -2.99 0.12 -11.67
CA SER A 53 -2.13 1.16 -12.24
C SER A 53 -0.65 0.73 -12.37
N ILE A 54 -0.09 0.13 -11.32
CA ILE A 54 1.29 -0.39 -11.33
C ILE A 54 1.38 -1.63 -12.20
N SER A 55 0.38 -2.52 -12.16
CA SER A 55 0.36 -3.72 -13.01
C SER A 55 0.36 -3.39 -14.49
N ALA A 56 -0.41 -2.37 -14.90
CA ALA A 56 -0.41 -1.87 -16.27
C ALA A 56 0.96 -1.32 -16.69
N TRP A 57 1.53 -0.47 -15.86
CA TRP A 57 2.87 0.09 -16.10
C TRP A 57 3.95 -1.00 -16.16
N LEU A 58 3.90 -2.02 -15.30
CA LEU A 58 4.79 -3.18 -15.35
C LEU A 58 4.63 -3.93 -16.66
N ALA A 59 3.39 -4.21 -17.11
CA ALA A 59 3.13 -4.92 -18.35
C ALA A 59 3.73 -4.21 -19.58
N GLU A 60 3.67 -2.87 -19.62
CA GLU A 60 4.33 -2.08 -20.68
C GLU A 60 5.84 -2.29 -20.68
N ARG A 61 6.49 -2.19 -19.52
CA ARG A 61 7.94 -2.28 -19.37
C ARG A 61 8.51 -3.68 -19.62
N LEU A 62 7.71 -4.72 -19.42
CA LEU A 62 8.09 -6.11 -19.63
C LEU A 62 8.02 -6.56 -21.08
N SER A 63 7.40 -5.77 -21.94
CA SER A 63 7.24 -6.08 -23.38
C SER A 63 8.56 -5.82 -24.14
N PRO A 64 8.91 -6.67 -25.12
CA PRO A 64 8.26 -7.93 -25.48
C PRO A 64 8.69 -9.12 -24.58
N GLY A 65 7.84 -10.14 -24.52
CA GLY A 65 8.19 -11.46 -23.98
C GLY A 65 8.05 -11.64 -22.48
N GLY A 66 7.90 -10.56 -21.70
CA GLY A 66 7.67 -10.62 -20.27
C GLY A 66 6.18 -10.61 -19.89
N THR A 67 5.88 -10.93 -18.62
CA THR A 67 4.50 -11.03 -18.12
C THR A 67 4.38 -10.34 -16.77
N ALA A 68 3.39 -9.46 -16.63
CA ALA A 68 2.94 -8.97 -15.33
C ALA A 68 1.78 -9.85 -14.82
N VAL A 69 1.86 -10.29 -13.58
CA VAL A 69 0.76 -10.97 -12.88
C VAL A 69 0.29 -10.04 -11.77
N ALA A 70 -1.00 -9.78 -11.72
CA ALA A 70 -1.63 -8.95 -10.71
C ALA A 70 -2.62 -9.80 -9.91
N VAL A 71 -2.51 -9.76 -8.58
CA VAL A 71 -3.43 -10.50 -7.71
C VAL A 71 -4.10 -9.57 -6.70
N ASP A 72 -5.38 -9.83 -6.47
CA ASP A 72 -6.17 -9.19 -5.44
C ASP A 72 -7.25 -10.14 -4.93
N LEU A 73 -7.86 -9.84 -3.79
CA LEU A 73 -9.05 -10.53 -3.28
C LEU A 73 -10.29 -10.16 -4.08
N ASP A 74 -10.30 -8.95 -4.68
CA ASP A 74 -11.39 -8.44 -5.51
C ASP A 74 -10.81 -7.67 -6.72
N LEU A 75 -11.15 -8.12 -7.91
CA LEU A 75 -10.69 -7.56 -9.19
C LEU A 75 -11.72 -6.61 -9.84
N SER A 76 -12.81 -6.26 -9.13
CA SER A 76 -13.93 -5.52 -9.69
C SER A 76 -13.58 -4.11 -10.17
N LEU A 77 -12.57 -3.47 -9.54
CA LEU A 77 -12.12 -2.12 -9.88
C LEU A 77 -11.07 -2.08 -10.99
N ILE A 78 -10.53 -3.23 -11.42
CA ILE A 78 -9.51 -3.27 -12.46
C ILE A 78 -10.17 -3.28 -13.85
N GLN A 79 -9.96 -2.20 -14.60
CA GLN A 79 -10.48 -2.07 -15.95
C GLN A 79 -9.43 -2.31 -17.05
N VAL A 80 -8.14 -2.20 -16.69
CA VAL A 80 -7.03 -2.40 -17.65
C VAL A 80 -6.99 -3.84 -18.17
N ARG A 81 -6.74 -3.97 -19.48
CA ARG A 81 -6.54 -5.26 -20.15
C ARG A 81 -5.37 -5.13 -21.12
N MET A 82 -4.36 -5.99 -20.96
CA MET A 82 -3.17 -6.02 -21.83
C MET A 82 -2.81 -7.47 -22.14
N PRO A 83 -2.25 -7.76 -23.31
CA PRO A 83 -1.95 -9.15 -23.73
C PRO A 83 -1.00 -9.90 -22.80
N ASN A 84 -0.11 -9.16 -22.11
CA ASN A 84 0.90 -9.69 -21.18
C ASN A 84 0.60 -9.35 -19.70
N LEU A 85 -0.65 -8.97 -19.38
CA LEU A 85 -1.13 -8.77 -18.00
C LEU A 85 -2.10 -9.89 -17.63
N GLU A 86 -1.73 -10.71 -16.65
CA GLU A 86 -2.57 -11.74 -16.08
C GLU A 86 -3.22 -11.25 -14.78
N LEU A 87 -4.55 -11.18 -14.74
CA LEU A 87 -5.31 -10.83 -13.52
C LEU A 87 -5.79 -12.11 -12.83
N ARG A 88 -5.52 -12.27 -11.54
CA ARG A 88 -5.92 -13.45 -10.78
C ARG A 88 -6.54 -13.05 -9.44
N LYS A 89 -7.73 -13.57 -9.16
CA LYS A 89 -8.30 -13.49 -7.80
C LYS A 89 -7.57 -14.51 -6.93
N ALA A 90 -6.81 -14.05 -5.92
CA ALA A 90 -6.03 -14.91 -5.05
C ALA A 90 -5.82 -14.26 -3.67
N ASP A 91 -5.73 -15.10 -2.64
CA ASP A 91 -5.33 -14.73 -1.28
C ASP A 91 -3.86 -15.13 -1.07
N ILE A 92 -3.01 -14.14 -0.95
CA ILE A 92 -1.57 -14.34 -0.73
C ILE A 92 -1.26 -14.96 0.64
N VAL A 93 -2.14 -14.85 1.61
CA VAL A 93 -1.99 -15.52 2.91
C VAL A 93 -2.11 -17.03 2.75
N ALA A 94 -3.02 -17.48 1.90
CA ALA A 94 -3.32 -18.90 1.74
C ALA A 94 -2.19 -19.70 1.07
N SER A 95 -1.56 -19.12 0.04
CA SER A 95 -0.49 -19.79 -0.71
C SER A 95 0.29 -18.83 -1.62
N PRO A 96 1.53 -19.19 -2.00
CA PRO A 96 2.25 -18.46 -3.04
C PRO A 96 1.50 -18.56 -4.39
N VAL A 97 1.50 -17.48 -5.16
CA VAL A 97 0.80 -17.41 -6.46
C VAL A 97 1.39 -18.40 -7.47
N LYS A 98 2.71 -18.51 -7.48
CA LYS A 98 3.48 -19.52 -8.21
C LYS A 98 4.89 -19.56 -7.65
N ARG A 99 5.32 -20.71 -7.11
CA ARG A 99 6.65 -20.85 -6.51
C ARG A 99 7.78 -20.65 -7.53
N GLY A 100 8.80 -19.90 -7.11
CA GLY A 100 10.05 -19.74 -7.86
C GLY A 100 9.89 -19.13 -9.27
N ALA A 101 8.89 -18.28 -9.49
CA ALA A 101 8.49 -17.89 -10.83
C ALA A 101 8.75 -16.43 -11.20
N PHE A 102 8.95 -15.54 -10.22
CA PHE A 102 8.96 -14.10 -10.47
C PHE A 102 10.33 -13.48 -10.23
N ASP A 103 10.71 -12.56 -11.10
CA ASP A 103 11.89 -11.71 -10.96
C ASP A 103 11.67 -10.64 -9.90
N LEU A 104 10.46 -10.08 -9.86
CA LEU A 104 10.02 -9.10 -8.88
C LEU A 104 8.67 -9.54 -8.30
N VAL A 105 8.55 -9.48 -6.97
CA VAL A 105 7.26 -9.45 -6.26
C VAL A 105 7.16 -8.11 -5.56
N THR A 106 6.04 -7.42 -5.71
CA THR A 106 5.83 -6.12 -5.06
C THR A 106 4.44 -6.03 -4.46
N ALA A 107 4.32 -5.27 -3.37
CA ALA A 107 3.05 -4.90 -2.75
C ALA A 107 3.16 -3.49 -2.19
N ARG A 108 2.06 -2.73 -2.28
CA ARG A 108 1.94 -1.38 -1.72
C ARG A 108 0.65 -1.24 -0.96
N ALA A 109 0.75 -0.81 0.32
CA ALA A 109 -0.39 -0.58 1.19
C ALA A 109 -1.32 -1.80 1.33
N VAL A 110 -0.74 -2.99 1.53
CA VAL A 110 -1.44 -4.27 1.62
C VAL A 110 -1.29 -4.90 3.00
N LEU A 111 -0.04 -5.05 3.46
CA LEU A 111 0.26 -5.88 4.64
C LEU A 111 -0.33 -5.34 5.93
N HIS A 112 -0.50 -4.03 6.05
CA HIS A 112 -1.10 -3.41 7.23
C HIS A 112 -2.58 -3.80 7.43
N HIS A 113 -3.25 -4.29 6.38
CA HIS A 113 -4.61 -4.82 6.45
C HIS A 113 -4.68 -6.34 6.64
N VAL A 114 -3.54 -7.03 6.50
CA VAL A 114 -3.50 -8.49 6.47
C VAL A 114 -3.29 -9.04 7.88
N ALA A 115 -4.23 -9.86 8.36
CA ALA A 115 -4.17 -10.42 9.71
C ALA A 115 -2.94 -11.31 9.95
N ASP A 116 -2.49 -12.07 8.94
CA ASP A 116 -1.26 -12.88 8.97
C ASP A 116 -0.26 -12.36 7.92
N SER A 117 0.32 -11.21 8.22
CA SER A 117 1.32 -10.57 7.35
C SER A 117 2.60 -11.40 7.21
N GLU A 118 2.94 -12.25 8.21
CA GLU A 118 4.09 -13.15 8.11
C GLU A 118 3.87 -14.24 7.06
N ALA A 119 2.69 -14.89 7.06
CA ALA A 119 2.35 -15.86 6.03
C ALA A 119 2.29 -15.22 4.64
N ALA A 120 1.73 -14.00 4.53
CA ALA A 120 1.71 -13.25 3.27
C ALA A 120 3.12 -13.00 2.74
N MET A 121 4.02 -12.46 3.56
CA MET A 121 5.41 -12.21 3.17
C MET A 121 6.15 -13.50 2.81
N ALA A 122 5.99 -14.57 3.59
CA ALA A 122 6.61 -15.86 3.28
C ALA A 122 6.15 -16.43 1.93
N ASN A 123 4.86 -16.27 1.59
CA ASN A 123 4.32 -16.68 0.30
C ASN A 123 4.78 -15.78 -0.86
N MET A 124 4.96 -14.48 -0.62
CA MET A 124 5.59 -13.56 -1.59
C MET A 124 7.03 -13.98 -1.87
N VAL A 125 7.84 -14.24 -0.83
CA VAL A 125 9.22 -14.75 -0.98
C VAL A 125 9.26 -16.08 -1.71
N ALA A 126 8.37 -17.02 -1.36
CA ALA A 126 8.29 -18.32 -2.02
C ALA A 126 7.89 -18.22 -3.51
N SER A 127 7.30 -17.12 -3.93
CA SER A 127 6.95 -16.84 -5.33
C SER A 127 8.14 -16.34 -6.15
N LEU A 128 9.18 -15.80 -5.51
CA LEU A 128 10.40 -15.31 -6.16
C LEU A 128 11.25 -16.46 -6.67
N ARG A 129 11.89 -16.26 -7.84
CA ARG A 129 12.97 -17.12 -8.30
C ARG A 129 14.28 -16.81 -7.53
N PRO A 130 15.30 -17.70 -7.57
CA PRO A 130 16.62 -17.36 -7.08
C PRO A 130 17.15 -16.06 -7.72
N GLY A 131 17.64 -15.13 -6.90
CA GLY A 131 18.08 -13.79 -7.33
C GLY A 131 16.96 -12.81 -7.64
N GLY A 132 15.70 -13.16 -7.37
CA GLY A 132 14.54 -12.25 -7.50
C GLY A 132 14.42 -11.28 -6.33
N ALA A 133 13.74 -10.17 -6.53
CA ALA A 133 13.54 -9.12 -5.52
C ALA A 133 12.11 -9.10 -4.96
N LEU A 134 12.00 -8.88 -3.65
CA LEU A 134 10.78 -8.44 -2.99
C LEU A 134 10.87 -6.94 -2.72
N LEU A 135 9.87 -6.17 -3.12
CA LEU A 135 9.69 -4.76 -2.77
C LEU A 135 8.36 -4.56 -2.06
N LEU A 136 8.40 -4.07 -0.84
CA LEU A 136 7.24 -3.77 -0.02
C LEU A 136 7.21 -2.27 0.28
N ILE A 137 6.03 -1.65 0.14
CA ILE A 137 5.79 -0.24 0.46
C ILE A 137 4.59 -0.17 1.39
N GLU A 138 4.84 0.14 2.66
CA GLU A 138 3.80 0.13 3.69
C GLU A 138 3.78 1.42 4.50
N PRO A 139 2.60 1.82 5.03
CA PRO A 139 2.48 3.04 5.82
C PRO A 139 3.21 2.94 7.16
N ASP A 140 3.65 4.09 7.64
CA ASP A 140 4.07 4.34 9.02
C ASP A 140 3.50 5.68 9.50
N PHE A 141 2.67 5.63 10.51
CA PHE A 141 1.97 6.80 11.07
C PHE A 141 2.82 7.58 12.08
N LEU A 142 4.14 7.37 12.15
CA LEU A 142 5.02 8.13 13.06
C LEU A 142 4.94 9.65 12.85
N PRO A 143 4.99 10.18 11.61
CA PRO A 143 4.99 11.64 11.42
C PRO A 143 3.75 12.32 12.00
N VAL A 144 2.58 11.70 11.86
CA VAL A 144 1.33 12.31 12.34
C VAL A 144 1.18 12.32 13.86
N SER A 145 2.05 11.59 14.60
CA SER A 145 2.06 11.61 16.07
C SER A 145 2.48 12.96 16.66
N VAL A 146 3.07 13.83 15.86
CA VAL A 146 3.50 15.19 16.23
C VAL A 146 2.78 16.27 15.39
N ALA A 147 1.68 15.91 14.73
CA ALA A 147 0.92 16.83 13.87
C ALA A 147 0.34 18.02 14.64
N GLU A 148 0.25 19.15 13.96
CA GLU A 148 -0.33 20.40 14.47
C GLU A 148 -1.49 20.88 13.55
N PRO A 149 -2.50 21.55 14.12
CA PRO A 149 -2.69 21.86 15.54
C PRO A 149 -3.02 20.62 16.39
N PRO A 150 -3.10 20.74 17.74
CA PRO A 150 -3.35 19.59 18.64
C PRO A 150 -4.61 18.76 18.28
N GLU A 151 -5.60 19.36 17.67
CA GLU A 151 -6.81 18.66 17.22
C GLU A 151 -6.51 17.69 16.07
N VAL A 152 -5.58 18.01 15.20
CA VAL A 152 -5.13 17.11 14.12
C VAL A 152 -4.43 15.89 14.71
N ARG A 153 -3.59 16.10 15.72
CA ARG A 153 -2.95 15.00 16.45
C ARG A 153 -3.98 14.12 17.17
N ALA A 154 -4.94 14.74 17.88
CA ALA A 154 -6.02 14.00 18.52
C ALA A 154 -6.85 13.18 17.54
N PHE A 155 -7.11 13.70 16.33
CA PHE A 155 -7.73 12.94 15.26
C PHE A 155 -6.92 11.70 14.90
N TRP A 156 -5.62 11.81 14.71
CA TRP A 156 -4.75 10.66 14.37
C TRP A 156 -4.65 9.66 15.51
N ASP A 157 -4.66 10.12 16.77
CA ASP A 157 -4.71 9.22 17.93
C ASP A 157 -5.99 8.38 17.94
N GLY A 158 -7.13 9.01 17.66
CA GLY A 158 -8.42 8.34 17.51
C GLY A 158 -8.44 7.35 16.33
N TRP A 159 -7.91 7.77 15.17
CA TRP A 159 -7.75 6.92 13.99
C TRP A 159 -6.91 5.67 14.28
N LEU A 160 -5.76 5.83 14.95
CA LEU A 160 -4.90 4.70 15.32
C LEU A 160 -5.54 3.79 16.36
N ALA A 161 -6.36 4.32 17.27
CA ALA A 161 -7.12 3.51 18.23
C ALA A 161 -8.20 2.69 17.52
N TRP A 162 -8.94 3.33 16.60
CA TRP A 162 -9.96 2.69 15.77
C TRP A 162 -9.37 1.59 14.89
N SER A 163 -8.26 1.84 14.22
CA SER A 163 -7.61 0.88 13.31
C SER A 163 -7.06 -0.35 14.04
N ARG A 164 -6.45 -0.16 15.22
CA ARG A 164 -5.95 -1.28 16.05
C ARG A 164 -7.04 -2.25 16.46
N GLU A 165 -8.26 -1.76 16.78
CA GLU A 165 -9.40 -2.63 17.09
C GLU A 165 -9.85 -3.48 15.90
N ARG A 166 -9.51 -3.07 14.68
CA ARG A 166 -9.82 -3.78 13.43
C ARG A 166 -8.67 -4.63 12.93
N GLY A 167 -7.57 -4.70 13.70
CA GLY A 167 -6.38 -5.47 13.33
C GLY A 167 -5.55 -4.83 12.22
N ILE A 168 -5.71 -3.52 12.00
CA ILE A 168 -4.90 -2.76 11.02
C ILE A 168 -3.63 -2.27 11.72
N ASP A 169 -2.46 -2.59 11.17
CA ASP A 169 -1.14 -2.20 11.69
C ASP A 169 -0.53 -1.07 10.87
N TYR A 170 -0.88 0.17 11.18
CA TYR A 170 -0.30 1.37 10.54
C TYR A 170 1.15 1.68 10.95
N HIS A 171 1.82 0.79 11.68
CA HIS A 171 3.24 0.90 12.01
C HIS A 171 4.08 -0.22 11.37
N ILE A 172 3.49 -1.04 10.53
CA ILE A 172 4.15 -2.20 9.91
C ILE A 172 5.38 -1.77 9.09
N GLY A 173 5.33 -0.60 8.44
CA GLY A 173 6.40 -0.09 7.57
C GLY A 173 7.78 -0.12 8.24
N ARG A 174 7.89 0.34 9.49
CA ARG A 174 9.15 0.37 10.24
C ARG A 174 9.69 -1.02 10.60
N THR A 175 8.87 -2.06 10.49
CA THR A 175 9.21 -3.43 10.86
C THR A 175 9.59 -4.31 9.67
N LEU A 176 9.48 -3.81 8.44
CA LEU A 176 9.69 -4.61 7.22
C LEU A 176 11.12 -5.14 7.10
N ALA A 177 12.14 -4.30 7.31
CA ALA A 177 13.53 -4.71 7.12
C ALA A 177 13.94 -5.93 7.97
N PRO A 178 13.73 -5.97 9.30
CA PRO A 178 14.05 -7.14 10.11
C PRO A 178 13.19 -8.37 9.74
N ARG A 179 11.96 -8.18 9.26
CA ARG A 179 11.12 -9.28 8.78
C ARG A 179 11.67 -9.90 7.49
N LEU A 180 12.13 -9.07 6.54
CA LEU A 180 12.79 -9.56 5.32
C LEU A 180 14.07 -10.34 5.63
N ASP A 181 14.88 -9.86 6.60
CA ASP A 181 16.07 -10.56 7.08
C ASP A 181 15.71 -11.93 7.67
N SER A 182 14.69 -12.00 8.51
CA SER A 182 14.20 -13.26 9.09
C SER A 182 13.70 -14.25 8.05
N LEU A 183 13.22 -13.78 6.88
CA LEU A 183 12.83 -14.61 5.74
C LEU A 183 14.03 -15.03 4.86
N GLY A 184 15.26 -14.66 5.24
CA GLY A 184 16.50 -15.05 4.55
C GLY A 184 16.82 -14.27 3.30
N LEU A 185 16.19 -13.10 3.09
CA LEU A 185 16.57 -12.18 2.03
C LEU A 185 17.91 -11.50 2.34
N THR A 186 18.60 -11.09 1.32
CA THR A 186 19.90 -10.40 1.38
C THR A 186 19.84 -9.04 0.69
N ASN A 187 20.85 -8.21 0.82
CA ASN A 187 20.91 -6.87 0.24
C ASN A 187 19.67 -6.03 0.59
N ILE A 188 19.25 -6.16 1.85
CA ILE A 188 18.07 -5.43 2.35
C ILE A 188 18.42 -3.95 2.45
N SER A 189 17.57 -3.12 1.86
CA SER A 189 17.67 -1.67 1.95
C SER A 189 16.28 -1.06 1.95
N GLY A 190 16.13 0.11 2.55
CA GLY A 190 14.84 0.78 2.62
C GLY A 190 14.97 2.27 2.88
N THR A 191 13.88 2.97 2.58
CA THR A 191 13.72 4.41 2.78
C THR A 191 12.29 4.68 3.23
N ALA A 192 12.11 5.58 4.19
CA ALA A 192 10.81 6.11 4.54
C ALA A 192 10.68 7.53 3.94
N GLU A 193 9.60 7.79 3.24
CA GLU A 193 9.30 9.08 2.64
C GLU A 193 7.96 9.60 3.18
N THR A 194 7.91 10.89 3.46
CA THR A 194 6.70 11.62 3.80
C THR A 194 6.56 12.82 2.88
N ALA A 195 5.33 13.22 2.56
CA ALA A 195 5.04 14.42 1.80
C ALA A 195 4.65 15.57 2.73
N VAL A 196 5.11 16.77 2.43
CA VAL A 196 4.58 18.01 3.00
C VAL A 196 3.46 18.48 2.08
N TYR A 197 2.29 18.75 2.63
CA TYR A 197 1.12 19.16 1.85
C TYR A 197 0.30 20.22 2.58
N ASN A 198 -0.55 20.92 1.84
CA ASN A 198 -1.50 21.89 2.38
C ASN A 198 -2.95 21.46 2.13
N GLY A 199 -3.88 22.11 2.80
CA GLY A 199 -5.29 21.96 2.50
C GLY A 199 -5.61 22.34 1.05
N GLY A 200 -6.57 21.64 0.43
CA GLY A 200 -6.92 21.77 -0.98
C GLY A 200 -5.93 21.14 -1.95
N SER A 201 -4.94 20.39 -1.47
CA SER A 201 -4.03 19.59 -2.30
C SER A 201 -4.58 18.18 -2.52
N LEU A 202 -3.96 17.43 -3.44
CA LEU A 202 -4.33 16.04 -3.73
C LEU A 202 -4.25 15.13 -2.48
N TRP A 203 -3.27 15.36 -1.57
CA TRP A 203 -3.22 14.66 -0.30
C TRP A 203 -4.39 15.01 0.62
N ALA A 204 -4.80 16.28 0.65
CA ALA A 204 -5.98 16.69 1.41
C ALA A 204 -7.26 16.05 0.84
N ASP A 205 -7.41 16.02 -0.49
CA ASP A 205 -8.54 15.37 -1.16
C ASP A 205 -8.60 13.87 -0.82
N TYR A 206 -7.46 13.17 -0.86
CA TYR A 206 -7.38 11.76 -0.46
C TYR A 206 -7.88 11.53 0.97
N TRP A 207 -7.49 12.39 1.92
CA TRP A 207 -7.93 12.26 3.30
C TRP A 207 -9.40 12.64 3.46
N ILE A 208 -9.89 13.66 2.76
CA ILE A 208 -11.31 14.04 2.76
C ILE A 208 -12.17 12.87 2.28
N GLU A 209 -11.85 12.28 1.13
CA GLU A 209 -12.57 11.13 0.57
C GLU A 209 -12.53 9.93 1.53
N THR A 210 -11.36 9.57 2.03
CA THR A 210 -11.18 8.44 2.95
C THR A 210 -11.98 8.60 4.24
N ILE A 211 -11.91 9.78 4.85
CA ILE A 211 -12.58 10.06 6.13
C ILE A 211 -14.08 10.18 5.93
N THR A 212 -14.53 10.80 4.85
CA THR A 212 -15.95 10.93 4.53
C THR A 212 -16.61 9.56 4.38
N GLU A 213 -15.97 8.64 3.66
CA GLU A 213 -16.45 7.27 3.47
C GLU A 213 -16.50 6.49 4.80
N LEU A 214 -15.51 6.67 5.67
CA LEU A 214 -15.41 5.96 6.94
C LEU A 214 -16.08 6.66 8.11
N ARG A 215 -16.62 7.89 7.94
CA ARG A 215 -17.14 8.74 9.03
C ARG A 215 -18.08 8.01 9.97
N GLY A 216 -19.06 7.30 9.43
CA GLY A 216 -20.03 6.56 10.23
C GLY A 216 -19.42 5.48 11.10
N ASP A 217 -18.44 4.76 10.56
CA ASP A 217 -17.74 3.70 11.28
C ASP A 217 -16.77 4.28 12.35
N LEU A 218 -16.10 5.37 12.03
CA LEU A 218 -15.23 6.10 12.97
C LEU A 218 -16.01 6.58 14.20
N ILE A 219 -17.17 7.24 13.99
CA ILE A 219 -18.03 7.72 15.08
C ILE A 219 -18.60 6.56 15.88
N SER A 220 -19.13 5.53 15.22
CA SER A 220 -19.75 4.38 15.88
C SER A 220 -18.77 3.59 16.76
N SER A 221 -17.48 3.68 16.48
CA SER A 221 -16.41 3.06 17.28
C SER A 221 -16.22 3.74 18.65
N GLY A 222 -16.69 4.98 18.80
CA GLY A 222 -16.45 5.80 20.00
C GLY A 222 -15.01 6.31 20.15
N LYS A 223 -14.15 6.16 19.11
CA LYS A 223 -12.75 6.65 19.13
C LYS A 223 -12.62 8.06 18.61
N LEU A 224 -13.55 8.49 17.78
CA LEU A 224 -13.63 9.82 17.18
C LEU A 224 -15.06 10.33 17.32
N ASP A 225 -15.19 11.58 17.63
CA ASP A 225 -16.48 12.27 17.57
C ASP A 225 -16.60 13.13 16.30
N ASP A 226 -17.82 13.52 16.01
CA ASP A 226 -18.16 14.26 14.81
C ASP A 226 -17.45 15.63 14.75
N ALA A 227 -17.31 16.29 15.90
CA ALA A 227 -16.67 17.59 16.02
C ALA A 227 -15.16 17.53 15.74
N LEU A 228 -14.50 16.46 16.16
CA LEU A 228 -13.07 16.27 15.90
C LEU A 228 -12.81 15.93 14.43
N ILE A 229 -13.68 15.13 13.82
CA ILE A 229 -13.64 14.85 12.37
C ILE A 229 -13.82 16.14 11.58
N ASP A 230 -14.81 16.96 11.93
CA ASP A 230 -15.06 18.24 11.26
C ASP A 230 -13.86 19.19 11.35
N LYS A 231 -13.19 19.26 12.49
CA LYS A 231 -11.98 20.07 12.66
C LYS A 231 -10.87 19.61 11.72
N PHE A 232 -10.62 18.30 11.62
CA PHE A 232 -9.62 17.77 10.70
C PHE A 232 -9.97 18.07 9.24
N LEU A 233 -11.22 17.84 8.85
CA LEU A 233 -11.70 18.15 7.49
C LEU A 233 -11.61 19.64 7.16
N ALA A 234 -11.86 20.52 8.15
CA ALA A 234 -11.68 21.95 8.00
C ALA A 234 -10.22 22.33 7.75
N CYS A 235 -9.26 21.68 8.42
CA CYS A 235 -7.84 21.84 8.11
C CYS A 235 -7.52 21.38 6.68
N CYS A 236 -8.05 20.22 6.25
CA CYS A 236 -7.86 19.73 4.88
C CYS A 236 -8.45 20.68 3.81
N ALA A 237 -9.43 21.51 4.17
CA ALA A 237 -10.01 22.51 3.27
C ALA A 237 -9.30 23.87 3.30
N ASP A 238 -8.42 24.15 4.29
CA ASP A 238 -7.72 25.43 4.43
C ASP A 238 -6.35 25.39 3.72
N SER A 239 -6.23 26.08 2.60
CA SER A 239 -4.99 26.16 1.83
C SER A 239 -3.81 26.82 2.56
N ASN A 240 -4.05 27.48 3.71
CA ASN A 240 -3.00 28.03 4.55
C ASN A 240 -2.49 27.05 5.61
N TRP A 241 -3.19 25.94 5.84
CA TRP A 241 -2.74 24.90 6.75
C TRP A 241 -1.77 23.95 6.03
N TRP A 242 -0.58 23.80 6.59
CA TRP A 242 0.47 22.90 6.10
C TRP A 242 0.79 21.83 7.13
N THR A 243 1.02 20.61 6.66
CA THR A 243 1.38 19.46 7.51
C THR A 243 2.20 18.42 6.74
N GLU A 244 2.74 17.46 7.46
CA GLU A 244 3.26 16.22 6.87
C GLU A 244 2.17 15.15 6.85
N THR A 245 2.14 14.32 5.80
CA THR A 245 1.31 13.13 5.77
C THR A 245 1.99 11.97 6.53
N ILE A 246 1.36 10.80 6.52
CA ILE A 246 2.00 9.55 6.98
C ILE A 246 3.26 9.29 6.15
N ALA A 247 4.21 8.56 6.73
CA ALA A 247 5.33 8.05 5.94
C ALA A 247 4.91 6.78 5.18
N PHE A 248 5.49 6.59 4.00
CA PHE A 248 5.50 5.31 3.31
C PHE A 248 6.91 4.75 3.34
N THR A 249 7.07 3.58 3.97
CA THR A 249 8.36 2.89 4.09
C THR A 249 8.46 1.88 2.97
N ALA A 250 9.37 2.12 2.03
CA ALA A 250 9.73 1.20 0.96
C ALA A 250 10.94 0.38 1.41
N VAL A 251 10.81 -0.94 1.42
CA VAL A 251 11.91 -1.86 1.75
C VAL A 251 11.99 -2.93 0.69
N HIS A 252 13.20 -3.21 0.21
CA HIS A 252 13.45 -4.33 -0.69
C HIS A 252 14.52 -5.28 -0.14
N GLY A 253 14.49 -6.51 -0.64
CA GLY A 253 15.52 -7.51 -0.40
C GLY A 253 15.55 -8.53 -1.54
N LEU A 254 16.68 -9.22 -1.70
CA LEU A 254 16.90 -10.20 -2.76
C LEU A 254 16.91 -11.61 -2.19
N THR A 255 16.30 -12.57 -2.90
CA THR A 255 16.55 -13.99 -2.64
C THR A 255 17.99 -14.34 -3.04
N ARG A 256 18.59 -15.32 -2.35
CA ARG A 256 19.94 -15.79 -2.73
C ARG A 256 19.93 -16.31 -4.17
N GLY A 257 20.96 -15.97 -4.93
CA GLY A 257 21.21 -16.57 -6.23
C GLY A 257 21.44 -18.09 -6.12
N ALA A 258 21.22 -18.80 -7.22
CA ALA A 258 21.47 -20.25 -7.27
C ALA A 258 22.99 -20.54 -7.26
#